data_353d74ada2533cba7aa212f7a08b811a
#
_entry.id   353d74ada2533cba7aa212f7a08b811a
#
_cell.length_a   1.000
_cell.length_b   1.000
_cell.length_c   1.000
_cell.angle_alpha   90.00
_cell.angle_beta   90.00
_cell.angle_gamma   90.00
#
_symmetry.space_group_name_H-M   'P 1'
#
loop_
_entity.id
_entity.type
_entity.pdbx_description
1 polymer ?
#
loop_
_entity_poly.entity_id
_entity_poly.type
_entity_poly.pdbx_seq_one_letter_code
_entity_poly.pdbx_strand_id
1 'polypeptide(L)'
;LFANKPFALAPGMGLNAYMAFTVCGNMGYSWQIALLAVFVEGLIFIVLSLTNVREAIFNAIPMALKKGVSAGIGLFIAFIGLQGANLVVNDDSTLLTYVKFVGDFHTIGIGALLALIGLFIIVVLHHKNIKGSILIGILATWILGMICEAIGLYVPDGKDFYSLYPTFRMIDFGAFGTTFGQCFNVDFSGVDILNFIAVLFAFLFVDIFDTLGTLIGVSTKANMLDEEGKLPRIRPALLADDIATSVG
;
A
#
# COMPACT_ATOMS: atom_id res chain seq x y z
N LEU A 1 7.31 18.75 2.22
CA LEU A 1 8.20 19.90 2.41
C LEU A 1 8.95 20.24 1.13
N PHE A 2 9.72 19.34 0.53
CA PHE A 2 10.54 19.59 -0.66
C PHE A 2 9.73 19.99 -1.90
N ALA A 3 8.65 19.30 -2.17
CA ALA A 3 7.78 19.55 -3.33
C ALA A 3 6.75 20.65 -3.10
N ASN A 4 6.57 21.11 -1.85
CA ASN A 4 5.51 22.03 -1.45
C ASN A 4 4.12 21.60 -1.96
N LYS A 5 3.80 20.31 -1.79
CA LYS A 5 2.51 19.70 -2.13
C LYS A 5 1.77 19.31 -0.86
N PRO A 6 0.43 19.47 -0.79
CA PRO A 6 -0.37 19.22 0.40
C PRO A 6 -0.76 17.74 0.59
N PHE A 7 0.02 16.80 0.07
CA PHE A 7 -0.20 15.38 0.24
C PHE A 7 1.11 14.65 0.51
N ALA A 8 1.01 13.52 1.20
CA ALA A 8 2.12 12.61 1.47
C ALA A 8 2.04 11.39 0.57
N LEU A 9 3.20 10.87 0.22
CA LEU A 9 3.33 9.55 -0.39
C LEU A 9 3.57 8.52 0.72
N ALA A 10 3.06 7.32 0.53
CA ALA A 10 3.24 6.18 1.41
C ALA A 10 3.79 5.01 0.60
N PRO A 11 4.46 4.02 1.24
CA PRO A 11 4.92 2.82 0.54
C PRO A 11 3.79 2.15 -0.22
N GLY A 12 4.05 1.74 -1.46
CA GLY A 12 3.07 1.10 -2.34
C GLY A 12 2.63 -0.26 -1.80
N MET A 13 1.34 -0.47 -1.58
CA MET A 13 0.84 -1.76 -1.09
C MET A 13 1.14 -2.91 -2.06
N GLY A 14 1.17 -2.63 -3.38
CA GLY A 14 1.53 -3.60 -4.40
C GLY A 14 2.96 -4.08 -4.27
N LEU A 15 3.90 -3.18 -4.04
CA LEU A 15 5.32 -3.51 -3.82
C LEU A 15 5.52 -4.31 -2.54
N ASN A 16 4.85 -3.92 -1.45
CA ASN A 16 4.90 -4.66 -0.19
C ASN A 16 4.38 -6.09 -0.35
N ALA A 17 3.26 -6.27 -1.05
CA ALA A 17 2.70 -7.59 -1.33
C ALA A 17 3.63 -8.42 -2.24
N TYR A 18 4.20 -7.82 -3.29
CA TYR A 18 5.16 -8.48 -4.16
C TYR A 18 6.42 -8.91 -3.39
N MET A 19 6.96 -8.04 -2.53
CA MET A 19 8.07 -8.36 -1.65
C MET A 19 7.75 -9.56 -0.75
N ALA A 20 6.64 -9.50 -0.01
CA ALA A 20 6.31 -10.50 0.99
C ALA A 20 5.93 -11.85 0.38
N PHE A 21 5.04 -11.86 -0.61
CA PHE A 21 4.47 -13.10 -1.15
C PHE A 21 5.27 -13.67 -2.31
N THR A 22 5.79 -12.84 -3.20
CA THR A 22 6.50 -13.32 -4.38
C THR A 22 7.99 -13.49 -4.08
N VAL A 23 8.67 -12.46 -3.64
CA VAL A 23 10.13 -12.50 -3.44
C VAL A 23 10.49 -13.38 -2.24
N CYS A 24 9.87 -13.14 -1.08
CA CYS A 24 10.17 -13.90 0.13
C CYS A 24 9.42 -15.24 0.15
N GLY A 25 8.12 -15.26 -0.19
CA GLY A 25 7.30 -16.46 -0.11
C GLY A 25 7.57 -17.47 -1.22
N ASN A 26 7.42 -17.09 -2.49
CA ASN A 26 7.51 -18.01 -3.61
C ASN A 26 8.96 -18.26 -4.08
N MET A 27 9.80 -17.20 -4.14
CA MET A 27 11.19 -17.32 -4.58
C MET A 27 12.12 -17.77 -3.43
N GLY A 28 11.66 -17.70 -2.17
CA GLY A 28 12.40 -18.15 -1.00
C GLY A 28 13.57 -17.24 -0.61
N TYR A 29 13.62 -16.01 -1.10
CA TYR A 29 14.65 -15.05 -0.72
C TYR A 29 14.41 -14.53 0.69
N SER A 30 15.50 -14.30 1.43
CA SER A 30 15.39 -13.64 2.72
C SER A 30 14.87 -12.21 2.58
N TRP A 31 14.15 -11.74 3.58
CA TRP A 31 13.61 -10.38 3.56
C TRP A 31 14.71 -9.30 3.51
N GLN A 32 15.92 -9.61 3.98
CA GLN A 32 17.07 -8.73 3.86
C GLN A 32 17.52 -8.54 2.40
N ILE A 33 17.47 -9.61 1.59
CA ILE A 33 17.76 -9.55 0.14
C ILE A 33 16.71 -8.71 -0.57
N ALA A 34 15.44 -8.87 -0.20
CA ALA A 34 14.36 -8.07 -0.74
C ALA A 34 14.52 -6.58 -0.38
N LEU A 35 14.88 -6.26 0.88
CA LEU A 35 15.21 -4.89 1.30
C LEU A 35 16.42 -4.32 0.55
N LEU A 36 17.43 -5.14 0.29
CA LEU A 36 18.56 -4.70 -0.53
C LEU A 36 18.13 -4.34 -1.95
N ALA A 37 17.23 -5.12 -2.56
CA ALA A 37 16.70 -4.82 -3.87
C ALA A 37 15.94 -3.47 -3.87
N VAL A 38 15.09 -3.21 -2.87
CA VAL A 38 14.39 -1.94 -2.70
C VAL A 38 15.37 -0.77 -2.48
N PHE A 39 16.39 -0.97 -1.65
CA PHE A 39 17.41 0.05 -1.43
C PHE A 39 18.17 0.41 -2.72
N VAL A 40 18.60 -0.60 -3.48
CA VAL A 40 19.28 -0.40 -4.78
C VAL A 40 18.36 0.27 -5.79
N GLU A 41 17.09 -0.12 -5.82
CA GLU A 41 16.05 0.53 -6.62
C GLU A 41 15.94 2.02 -6.30
N GLY A 42 15.81 2.38 -5.02
CA GLY A 42 15.73 3.77 -4.59
C GLY A 42 16.97 4.59 -5.00
N LEU A 43 18.17 4.02 -4.90
CA LEU A 43 19.39 4.67 -5.38
C LEU A 43 19.37 4.90 -6.90
N ILE A 44 18.91 3.92 -7.68
CA ILE A 44 18.75 4.06 -9.13
C ILE A 44 17.78 5.20 -9.44
N PHE A 45 16.64 5.26 -8.73
CA PHE A 45 15.66 6.34 -8.93
C PHE A 45 16.20 7.71 -8.55
N ILE A 46 16.96 7.83 -7.48
CA ILE A 46 17.64 9.11 -7.13
C ILE A 46 18.51 9.57 -8.31
N VAL A 47 19.31 8.68 -8.89
CA VAL A 47 20.15 9.00 -10.06
C VAL A 47 19.30 9.40 -11.27
N LEU A 48 18.23 8.67 -11.57
CA LEU A 48 17.31 8.97 -12.66
C LEU A 48 16.57 10.30 -12.46
N SER A 49 16.23 10.65 -11.23
CA SER A 49 15.57 11.91 -10.90
C SER A 49 16.54 13.10 -10.96
N LEU A 50 17.80 12.91 -10.57
CA LEU A 50 18.85 13.93 -10.69
C LEU A 50 19.19 14.22 -12.16
N THR A 51 19.19 13.21 -13.00
CA THR A 51 19.48 13.34 -14.44
C THR A 51 18.25 13.74 -15.29
N ASN A 52 17.09 14.01 -14.68
CA ASN A 52 15.81 14.31 -15.32
C ASN A 52 15.24 13.17 -16.20
N VAL A 53 15.84 11.99 -16.19
CA VAL A 53 15.37 10.85 -16.98
C VAL A 53 14.00 10.38 -16.49
N ARG A 54 13.80 10.31 -15.18
CA ARG A 54 12.50 9.92 -14.58
C ARG A 54 11.39 10.89 -15.00
N GLU A 55 11.66 12.20 -15.00
CA GLU A 55 10.72 13.21 -15.49
C GLU A 55 10.43 13.04 -16.99
N ALA A 56 11.44 12.76 -17.79
CA ALA A 56 11.27 12.51 -19.22
C ALA A 56 10.40 11.27 -19.48
N ILE A 57 10.63 10.17 -18.77
CA ILE A 57 9.80 8.95 -18.81
C ILE A 57 8.35 9.30 -18.43
N PHE A 58 8.17 10.02 -17.32
CA PHE A 58 6.86 10.44 -16.85
C PHE A 58 6.11 11.26 -17.91
N ASN A 59 6.78 12.21 -18.54
CA ASN A 59 6.18 13.07 -19.57
C ASN A 59 5.93 12.35 -20.91
N ALA A 60 6.71 11.31 -21.21
CA ALA A 60 6.54 10.52 -22.44
C ALA A 60 5.28 9.64 -22.40
N ILE A 61 4.77 9.29 -21.21
CA ILE A 61 3.58 8.44 -21.07
C ILE A 61 2.32 9.23 -21.46
N PRO A 62 1.49 8.73 -22.40
CA PRO A 62 0.25 9.40 -22.80
C PRO A 62 -0.73 9.60 -21.63
N MET A 63 -1.47 10.71 -21.62
CA MET A 63 -2.42 11.03 -20.56
C MET A 63 -3.52 9.96 -20.38
N ALA A 64 -3.95 9.31 -21.48
CA ALA A 64 -4.92 8.22 -21.41
C ALA A 64 -4.38 7.05 -20.56
N LEU A 65 -3.10 6.69 -20.76
CA LEU A 65 -2.46 5.62 -19.99
C LEU A 65 -2.28 6.02 -18.52
N LYS A 66 -1.86 7.27 -18.23
CA LYS A 66 -1.76 7.80 -16.86
C LYS A 66 -3.08 7.69 -16.11
N LYS A 67 -4.19 8.07 -16.75
CA LYS A 67 -5.54 7.94 -16.16
C LYS A 67 -5.94 6.47 -15.96
N GLY A 68 -5.60 5.61 -16.93
CA GLY A 68 -5.84 4.16 -16.85
C GLY A 68 -5.10 3.52 -15.67
N VAL A 69 -3.82 3.84 -15.51
CA VAL A 69 -2.99 3.38 -14.37
C VAL A 69 -3.58 3.85 -13.05
N SER A 70 -3.95 5.13 -12.95
CA SER A 70 -4.57 5.68 -11.74
C SER A 70 -5.88 4.98 -11.37
N ALA A 71 -6.74 4.68 -12.35
CA ALA A 71 -7.96 3.90 -12.14
C ALA A 71 -7.65 2.45 -11.73
N GLY A 72 -6.65 1.82 -12.36
CA GLY A 72 -6.19 0.47 -12.04
C GLY A 72 -5.68 0.35 -10.61
N ILE A 73 -4.89 1.31 -10.15
CA ILE A 73 -4.41 1.38 -8.76
C ILE A 73 -5.60 1.52 -7.79
N GLY A 74 -6.59 2.36 -8.12
CA GLY A 74 -7.80 2.49 -7.29
C GLY A 74 -8.58 1.17 -7.16
N LEU A 75 -8.73 0.43 -8.27
CA LEU A 75 -9.38 -0.89 -8.27
C LEU A 75 -8.55 -1.93 -7.51
N PHE A 76 -7.23 -1.90 -7.65
CA PHE A 76 -6.31 -2.76 -6.90
C PHE A 76 -6.43 -2.53 -5.40
N ILE A 77 -6.40 -1.28 -4.94
CA ILE A 77 -6.58 -0.92 -3.52
C ILE A 77 -7.94 -1.40 -3.01
N ALA A 78 -9.00 -1.21 -3.80
CA ALA A 78 -10.34 -1.69 -3.45
C ALA A 78 -10.36 -3.23 -3.30
N PHE A 79 -9.72 -3.95 -4.22
CA PHE A 79 -9.63 -5.41 -4.17
C PHE A 79 -8.86 -5.90 -2.94
N ILE A 80 -7.70 -5.32 -2.65
CA ILE A 80 -6.91 -5.63 -1.43
C ILE A 80 -7.74 -5.33 -0.18
N GLY A 81 -8.50 -4.22 -0.17
CA GLY A 81 -9.41 -3.90 0.94
C GLY A 81 -10.52 -4.95 1.12
N LEU A 82 -11.10 -5.46 0.04
CA LEU A 82 -12.11 -6.54 0.10
C LEU A 82 -11.51 -7.86 0.60
N GLN A 83 -10.28 -8.19 0.20
CA GLN A 83 -9.56 -9.35 0.71
C GLN A 83 -9.18 -9.18 2.19
N GLY A 84 -8.63 -8.03 2.58
CA GLY A 84 -8.27 -7.73 3.97
C GLY A 84 -9.49 -7.72 4.91
N ALA A 85 -10.67 -7.37 4.39
CA ALA A 85 -11.94 -7.49 5.12
C ALA A 85 -12.55 -8.89 5.10
N ASN A 86 -11.89 -9.87 4.47
CA ASN A 86 -12.42 -11.22 4.22
C ASN A 86 -13.76 -11.27 3.48
N LEU A 87 -14.14 -10.21 2.77
CA LEU A 87 -15.32 -10.20 1.90
C LEU A 87 -15.09 -11.02 0.64
N VAL A 88 -13.86 -10.98 0.12
CA VAL A 88 -13.37 -11.80 -0.97
C VAL A 88 -12.27 -12.70 -0.43
N VAL A 89 -12.42 -14.00 -0.58
CA VAL A 89 -11.46 -15.01 -0.13
C VAL A 89 -11.01 -15.89 -1.29
N ASN A 90 -9.83 -16.48 -1.17
CA ASN A 90 -9.31 -17.39 -2.18
C ASN A 90 -10.10 -18.70 -2.19
N ASP A 91 -10.28 -19.28 -3.36
CA ASP A 91 -10.94 -20.57 -3.57
C ASP A 91 -10.21 -21.34 -4.69
N ASP A 92 -9.90 -22.60 -4.44
CA ASP A 92 -9.11 -23.42 -5.37
C ASP A 92 -9.85 -23.72 -6.68
N SER A 93 -11.19 -23.66 -6.67
CA SER A 93 -12.01 -24.00 -7.83
C SER A 93 -12.34 -22.79 -8.70
N THR A 94 -12.61 -21.65 -8.07
CA THR A 94 -13.08 -20.44 -8.74
C THR A 94 -12.10 -19.26 -8.65
N LEU A 95 -10.91 -19.49 -8.08
CA LEU A 95 -9.88 -18.50 -7.73
C LEU A 95 -10.33 -17.57 -6.60
N LEU A 96 -11.56 -17.09 -6.64
CA LEU A 96 -12.13 -16.18 -5.65
C LEU A 96 -13.56 -16.58 -5.33
N THR A 97 -13.92 -16.46 -4.05
CA THR A 97 -15.30 -16.62 -3.58
C THR A 97 -15.62 -15.57 -2.53
N TYR A 98 -16.87 -15.50 -2.12
CA TYR A 98 -17.29 -14.60 -1.04
C TYR A 98 -17.18 -15.28 0.34
N VAL A 99 -17.16 -14.48 1.38
CA VAL A 99 -17.11 -14.94 2.76
C VAL A 99 -18.30 -15.89 3.09
N LYS A 100 -17.99 -16.99 3.75
CA LYS A 100 -19.02 -17.88 4.31
C LYS A 100 -19.42 -17.33 5.69
N PHE A 101 -20.60 -16.72 5.79
CA PHE A 101 -21.11 -16.21 7.07
C PHE A 101 -21.53 -17.30 8.06
N VAL A 102 -21.77 -18.52 7.59
CA VAL A 102 -22.18 -19.67 8.40
C VAL A 102 -20.94 -20.46 8.82
N GLY A 103 -20.70 -20.58 10.11
CA GLY A 103 -19.57 -21.32 10.70
C GLY A 103 -18.63 -20.42 11.50
N ASP A 104 -18.09 -19.36 10.88
CA ASP A 104 -17.08 -18.47 11.49
C ASP A 104 -17.62 -17.04 11.67
N PHE A 105 -18.92 -16.92 12.03
CA PHE A 105 -19.57 -15.61 12.12
C PHE A 105 -18.93 -14.69 13.17
N HIS A 106 -18.51 -15.24 14.31
CA HIS A 106 -17.97 -14.45 15.43
C HIS A 106 -16.53 -13.94 15.20
N THR A 107 -15.87 -14.35 14.14
CA THR A 107 -14.54 -13.90 13.71
C THR A 107 -14.61 -13.23 12.34
N ILE A 108 -14.63 -14.03 11.28
CA ILE A 108 -14.59 -13.57 9.88
C ILE A 108 -15.90 -12.85 9.51
N GLY A 109 -17.06 -13.44 9.84
CA GLY A 109 -18.35 -12.94 9.39
C GLY A 109 -18.68 -11.55 9.94
N ILE A 110 -18.45 -11.34 11.24
CA ILE A 110 -18.70 -10.04 11.88
C ILE A 110 -17.69 -8.98 11.40
N GLY A 111 -16.43 -9.35 11.15
CA GLY A 111 -15.42 -8.46 10.57
C GLY A 111 -15.82 -7.98 9.18
N ALA A 112 -16.26 -8.88 8.32
CA ALA A 112 -16.75 -8.58 6.99
C ALA A 112 -18.01 -7.68 7.02
N LEU A 113 -18.93 -7.93 7.94
CA LEU A 113 -20.12 -7.11 8.14
C LEU A 113 -19.77 -5.70 8.62
N LEU A 114 -18.86 -5.58 9.58
CA LEU A 114 -18.38 -4.29 10.06
C LEU A 114 -17.68 -3.49 8.96
N ALA A 115 -16.91 -4.14 8.08
CA ALA A 115 -16.28 -3.50 6.94
C ALA A 115 -17.33 -2.92 5.96
N LEU A 116 -18.41 -3.65 5.68
CA LEU A 116 -19.51 -3.16 4.86
C LEU A 116 -20.25 -1.98 5.50
N ILE A 117 -20.51 -2.05 6.80
CA ILE A 117 -21.11 -0.94 7.56
C ILE A 117 -20.21 0.29 7.52
N GLY A 118 -18.90 0.10 7.72
CA GLY A 118 -17.92 1.18 7.65
C GLY A 118 -17.84 1.82 6.28
N LEU A 119 -17.83 1.02 5.23
CA LEU A 119 -17.89 1.52 3.85
C LEU A 119 -19.16 2.33 3.61
N PHE A 120 -20.31 1.84 4.07
CA PHE A 120 -21.58 2.56 3.95
C PHE A 120 -21.55 3.90 4.69
N ILE A 121 -21.02 3.94 5.91
CA ILE A 121 -20.83 5.18 6.69
C ILE A 121 -19.95 6.16 5.90
N ILE A 122 -18.82 5.72 5.35
CA ILE A 122 -17.91 6.55 4.56
C ILE A 122 -18.64 7.13 3.35
N VAL A 123 -19.39 6.32 2.60
CA VAL A 123 -20.15 6.75 1.42
C VAL A 123 -21.18 7.81 1.77
N VAL A 124 -21.94 7.60 2.83
CA VAL A 124 -22.96 8.57 3.31
C VAL A 124 -22.33 9.89 3.73
N LEU A 125 -21.24 9.83 4.51
CA LEU A 125 -20.52 11.02 4.96
C LEU A 125 -19.88 11.77 3.79
N HIS A 126 -19.32 11.02 2.82
CA HIS A 126 -18.74 11.60 1.62
C HIS A 126 -19.80 12.28 0.74
N HIS A 127 -20.96 11.65 0.56
CA HIS A 127 -22.09 12.25 -0.16
C HIS A 127 -22.59 13.55 0.49
N LYS A 128 -22.54 13.62 1.82
CA LYS A 128 -22.87 14.84 2.58
C LYS A 128 -21.74 15.89 2.58
N ASN A 129 -20.66 15.68 1.81
CA ASN A 129 -19.47 16.56 1.73
C ASN A 129 -18.81 16.84 3.10
N ILE A 130 -18.88 15.91 4.04
CA ILE A 130 -18.23 16.04 5.34
C ILE A 130 -16.73 15.82 5.16
N LYS A 131 -15.91 16.83 5.50
CA LYS A 131 -14.46 16.75 5.45
C LYS A 131 -13.97 15.70 6.44
N GLY A 132 -13.07 14.81 6.00
CA GLY A 132 -12.55 13.72 6.84
C GLY A 132 -13.49 12.51 6.93
N SER A 133 -14.46 12.37 6.01
CA SER A 133 -15.43 11.26 5.96
C SER A 133 -14.78 9.88 6.07
N ILE A 134 -13.61 9.68 5.45
CA ILE A 134 -12.86 8.41 5.50
C ILE A 134 -12.37 8.14 6.92
N LEU A 135 -11.72 9.12 7.56
CA LEU A 135 -11.21 8.99 8.93
C LEU A 135 -12.35 8.75 9.92
N ILE A 136 -13.43 9.53 9.80
CA ILE A 136 -14.62 9.36 10.67
C ILE A 136 -15.21 7.96 10.49
N GLY A 137 -15.30 7.46 9.25
CA GLY A 137 -15.81 6.12 8.99
C GLY A 137 -14.92 5.03 9.57
N ILE A 138 -13.60 5.15 9.46
CA ILE A 138 -12.64 4.21 10.07
C ILE A 138 -12.81 4.18 11.59
N LEU A 139 -12.81 5.35 12.24
CA LEU A 139 -12.97 5.44 13.70
C LEU A 139 -14.34 4.93 14.17
N ALA A 140 -15.41 5.24 13.45
CA ALA A 140 -16.75 4.74 13.76
C ALA A 140 -16.81 3.22 13.66
N THR A 141 -16.23 2.64 12.60
CA THR A 141 -16.18 1.17 12.44
C THR A 141 -15.35 0.51 13.52
N TRP A 142 -14.22 1.10 13.92
CA TRP A 142 -13.41 0.61 15.01
C TRP A 142 -14.16 0.62 16.36
N ILE A 143 -14.85 1.72 16.67
CA ILE A 143 -15.69 1.82 17.89
C ILE A 143 -16.81 0.77 17.84
N LEU A 144 -17.48 0.58 16.70
CA LEU A 144 -18.48 -0.46 16.54
C LEU A 144 -17.89 -1.86 16.75
N GLY A 145 -16.67 -2.09 16.27
CA GLY A 145 -15.93 -3.33 16.50
C GLY A 145 -15.66 -3.59 17.97
N MET A 146 -15.20 -2.58 18.74
CA MET A 146 -15.01 -2.69 20.18
C MET A 146 -16.32 -2.99 20.92
N ILE A 147 -17.44 -2.39 20.48
CA ILE A 147 -18.76 -2.71 21.05
C ILE A 147 -19.14 -4.15 20.73
N CYS A 148 -18.91 -4.64 19.52
CA CYS A 148 -19.15 -6.03 19.16
C CYS A 148 -18.31 -7.00 19.99
N GLU A 149 -17.07 -6.67 20.30
CA GLU A 149 -16.22 -7.43 21.20
C GLU A 149 -16.74 -7.42 22.63
N ALA A 150 -17.18 -6.26 23.15
CA ALA A 150 -17.73 -6.12 24.51
C ALA A 150 -19.00 -6.97 24.73
N ILE A 151 -19.85 -7.10 23.72
CA ILE A 151 -21.07 -7.90 23.80
C ILE A 151 -20.88 -9.37 23.40
N GLY A 152 -19.64 -9.78 23.08
CA GLY A 152 -19.31 -11.15 22.70
C GLY A 152 -19.73 -11.54 21.28
N LEU A 153 -20.05 -10.57 20.41
CA LEU A 153 -20.39 -10.80 19.01
C LEU A 153 -19.13 -11.01 18.17
N TYR A 154 -18.04 -10.31 18.47
CA TYR A 154 -16.70 -10.54 17.95
C TYR A 154 -15.87 -11.24 19.03
N VAL A 155 -15.27 -12.38 18.68
CA VAL A 155 -14.46 -13.18 19.62
C VAL A 155 -13.06 -13.33 19.04
N PRO A 156 -12.04 -12.65 19.63
CA PRO A 156 -10.65 -12.82 19.18
C PRO A 156 -10.18 -14.27 19.41
N ASP A 157 -9.48 -14.85 18.44
CA ASP A 157 -8.91 -16.20 18.54
C ASP A 157 -7.44 -16.20 18.97
N GLY A 158 -6.81 -15.02 18.99
CA GLY A 158 -5.41 -14.82 19.36
C GLY A 158 -4.38 -15.30 18.33
N LYS A 159 -4.83 -15.81 17.17
CA LYS A 159 -3.98 -16.25 16.05
C LYS A 159 -4.05 -15.24 14.90
N ASP A 160 -5.20 -15.20 14.24
CA ASP A 160 -5.46 -14.34 13.09
C ASP A 160 -6.35 -13.15 13.43
N PHE A 161 -7.15 -13.25 14.50
CA PHE A 161 -8.06 -12.23 14.98
C PHE A 161 -7.70 -11.77 16.38
N TYR A 162 -7.23 -10.54 16.49
CA TYR A 162 -6.80 -9.92 17.74
C TYR A 162 -7.90 -9.05 18.36
N SER A 163 -7.74 -8.75 19.65
CA SER A 163 -8.63 -7.82 20.33
C SER A 163 -8.56 -6.43 19.69
N LEU A 164 -9.72 -5.80 19.53
CA LEU A 164 -9.88 -4.46 18.96
C LEU A 164 -9.65 -3.34 19.99
N TYR A 165 -9.47 -3.71 21.27
CA TYR A 165 -9.15 -2.73 22.31
C TYR A 165 -7.73 -2.19 22.14
N PRO A 166 -7.54 -0.86 22.28
CA PRO A 166 -6.23 -0.25 22.13
C PRO A 166 -5.30 -0.71 23.26
N THR A 167 -4.18 -1.31 22.89
CA THR A 167 -3.07 -1.58 23.81
C THR A 167 -2.11 -0.40 23.76
N PHE A 168 -2.11 0.42 24.82
CA PHE A 168 -1.16 1.52 24.96
C PHE A 168 0.24 0.97 25.26
N ARG A 169 0.93 0.46 24.26
CA ARG A 169 2.35 0.15 24.35
C ARG A 169 3.15 1.39 23.96
N MET A 170 4.15 1.74 24.76
CA MET A 170 5.12 2.76 24.35
C MET A 170 5.86 2.27 23.10
N ILE A 171 6.26 3.22 22.25
CA ILE A 171 7.02 2.94 21.05
C ILE A 171 8.31 2.21 21.47
N ASP A 172 8.49 1.01 20.96
CA ASP A 172 9.70 0.24 21.19
C ASP A 172 10.77 0.64 20.14
N PHE A 173 11.63 1.56 20.53
CA PHE A 173 12.77 1.96 19.70
C PHE A 173 13.78 0.83 19.48
N GLY A 174 13.78 -0.21 20.33
CA GLY A 174 14.63 -1.39 20.14
C GLY A 174 14.21 -2.19 18.91
N ALA A 175 12.91 -2.29 18.65
CA ALA A 175 12.39 -2.96 17.46
C ALA A 175 12.82 -2.28 16.15
N PHE A 176 12.99 -0.95 16.15
CA PHE A 176 13.53 -0.23 14.99
C PHE A 176 14.93 -0.70 14.61
N GLY A 177 15.79 -0.94 15.60
CA GLY A 177 17.16 -1.46 15.37
C GLY A 177 17.21 -2.87 14.78
N THR A 178 16.14 -3.65 14.86
CA THR A 178 16.10 -5.00 14.28
C THR A 178 15.83 -5.01 12.78
N THR A 179 15.32 -3.92 12.22
CA THR A 179 15.00 -3.80 10.78
C THR A 179 15.87 -2.80 10.08
N PHE A 180 16.22 -1.69 10.74
CA PHE A 180 17.01 -0.62 10.15
C PHE A 180 18.41 -1.10 9.77
N GLY A 181 18.81 -0.84 8.54
CA GLY A 181 20.14 -1.20 8.02
C GLY A 181 20.33 -2.69 7.73
N GLN A 182 19.33 -3.54 7.87
CA GLN A 182 19.43 -4.97 7.60
C GLN A 182 19.63 -5.29 6.10
N CYS A 183 19.36 -4.35 5.23
CA CYS A 183 19.70 -4.44 3.81
C CYS A 183 21.21 -4.58 3.55
N PHE A 184 22.07 -4.22 4.53
CA PHE A 184 23.52 -4.39 4.44
C PHE A 184 24.02 -5.71 5.08
N ASN A 185 23.16 -6.41 5.80
CA ASN A 185 23.49 -7.69 6.45
C ASN A 185 22.89 -8.86 5.66
N VAL A 186 23.35 -9.01 4.42
CA VAL A 186 22.80 -9.96 3.45
C VAL A 186 23.76 -11.11 3.22
N ASP A 187 23.23 -12.33 3.27
CA ASP A 187 23.92 -13.53 2.82
C ASP A 187 23.53 -13.83 1.36
N PHE A 188 24.48 -13.70 0.45
CA PHE A 188 24.29 -13.99 -0.97
C PHE A 188 24.46 -15.48 -1.31
N SER A 189 24.71 -16.35 -0.33
CA SER A 189 24.82 -17.78 -0.59
C SER A 189 23.48 -18.33 -1.08
N GLY A 190 23.45 -18.80 -2.33
CA GLY A 190 22.24 -19.33 -2.97
C GLY A 190 21.37 -18.31 -3.71
N VAL A 191 21.80 -17.05 -3.81
CA VAL A 191 21.11 -16.04 -4.62
C VAL A 191 21.52 -16.17 -6.08
N ASP A 192 20.56 -16.44 -6.96
CA ASP A 192 20.78 -16.35 -8.40
C ASP A 192 20.77 -14.89 -8.84
N ILE A 193 21.90 -14.41 -9.35
CA ILE A 193 22.10 -13.02 -9.78
C ILE A 193 21.09 -12.63 -10.87
N LEU A 194 20.77 -13.51 -11.80
CA LEU A 194 19.80 -13.21 -12.86
C LEU A 194 18.40 -12.99 -12.30
N ASN A 195 17.99 -13.84 -11.36
CA ASN A 195 16.69 -13.68 -10.67
C ASN A 195 16.68 -12.43 -9.79
N PHE A 196 17.77 -12.08 -9.13
CA PHE A 196 17.87 -10.84 -8.37
C PHE A 196 17.74 -9.60 -9.26
N ILE A 197 18.42 -9.58 -10.43
CA ILE A 197 18.27 -8.50 -11.41
C ILE A 197 16.83 -8.42 -11.92
N ALA A 198 16.17 -9.56 -12.17
CA ALA A 198 14.78 -9.59 -12.61
C ALA A 198 13.84 -9.02 -11.54
N VAL A 199 14.05 -9.35 -10.26
CA VAL A 199 13.31 -8.80 -9.12
C VAL A 199 13.53 -7.29 -9.01
N LEU A 200 14.78 -6.83 -9.10
CA LEU A 200 15.11 -5.40 -9.08
C LEU A 200 14.41 -4.65 -10.22
N PHE A 201 14.43 -5.22 -11.43
CA PHE A 201 13.76 -4.61 -12.58
C PHE A 201 12.24 -4.60 -12.41
N ALA A 202 11.66 -5.64 -11.80
CA ALA A 202 10.23 -5.68 -11.49
C ALA A 202 9.85 -4.59 -10.48
N PHE A 203 10.64 -4.39 -9.42
CA PHE A 203 10.44 -3.30 -8.46
C PHE A 203 10.49 -1.94 -9.16
N LEU A 204 11.56 -1.66 -9.94
CA LEU A 204 11.71 -0.41 -10.70
C LEU A 204 10.50 -0.15 -11.61
N PHE A 205 10.02 -1.17 -12.30
CA PHE A 205 8.90 -1.02 -13.22
C PHE A 205 7.58 -0.74 -12.50
N VAL A 206 7.30 -1.49 -11.43
CA VAL A 206 6.07 -1.33 -10.65
C VAL A 206 6.05 0.03 -9.95
N ASP A 207 7.17 0.47 -9.36
CA ASP A 207 7.25 1.75 -8.66
C ASP A 207 7.06 2.95 -9.59
N ILE A 208 7.61 2.91 -10.82
CA ILE A 208 7.34 3.96 -11.82
C ILE A 208 5.84 4.14 -12.04
N PHE A 209 5.09 3.04 -12.21
CA PHE A 209 3.66 3.11 -12.46
C PHE A 209 2.86 3.46 -11.21
N ASP A 210 3.25 2.97 -10.04
CA ASP A 210 2.59 3.27 -8.77
C ASP A 210 2.71 4.77 -8.42
N THR A 211 3.92 5.30 -8.44
CA THR A 211 4.18 6.73 -8.24
C THR A 211 3.46 7.61 -9.28
N LEU A 212 3.51 7.19 -10.55
CA LEU A 212 2.84 7.90 -11.64
C LEU A 212 1.32 7.94 -11.43
N GLY A 213 0.71 6.80 -11.16
CA GLY A 213 -0.74 6.68 -10.93
C GLY A 213 -1.20 7.47 -9.73
N THR A 214 -0.46 7.40 -8.64
CA THR A 214 -0.75 8.11 -7.38
C THR A 214 -0.60 9.62 -7.56
N LEU A 215 0.53 10.10 -8.08
CA LEU A 215 0.77 11.53 -8.30
C LEU A 215 -0.25 12.15 -9.25
N ILE A 216 -0.54 11.50 -10.39
CA ILE A 216 -1.53 12.01 -11.35
C ILE A 216 -2.95 11.91 -10.78
N GLY A 217 -3.31 10.79 -10.16
CA GLY A 217 -4.64 10.58 -9.58
C GLY A 217 -4.98 11.63 -8.53
N VAL A 218 -4.09 11.82 -7.56
CA VAL A 218 -4.28 12.82 -6.49
C VAL A 218 -4.23 14.23 -7.04
N SER A 219 -3.27 14.55 -7.92
CA SER A 219 -3.13 15.90 -8.49
C SER A 219 -4.31 16.28 -9.39
N THR A 220 -4.86 15.32 -10.14
CA THR A 220 -6.09 15.53 -10.93
C THR A 220 -7.26 15.84 -10.01
N LYS A 221 -7.45 15.06 -8.95
CA LYS A 221 -8.55 15.25 -7.99
C LYS A 221 -8.42 16.57 -7.23
N ALA A 222 -7.20 17.03 -6.97
CA ALA A 222 -6.89 18.28 -6.29
C ALA A 222 -6.85 19.50 -7.22
N ASN A 223 -7.10 19.35 -8.53
CA ASN A 223 -7.00 20.40 -9.55
C ASN A 223 -5.63 21.09 -9.55
N MET A 224 -4.55 20.32 -9.44
CA MET A 224 -3.17 20.81 -9.34
C MET A 224 -2.38 20.63 -10.65
N LEU A 225 -2.98 20.08 -11.68
CA LEU A 225 -2.39 19.94 -13.00
C LEU A 225 -2.50 21.28 -13.75
N ASP A 226 -1.50 21.57 -14.60
CA ASP A 226 -1.54 22.72 -15.51
C ASP A 226 -2.47 22.45 -16.71
N GLU A 227 -2.60 23.44 -17.61
CA GLU A 227 -3.45 23.34 -18.81
C GLU A 227 -3.02 22.22 -19.76
N GLU A 228 -1.73 21.80 -19.69
CA GLU A 228 -1.19 20.71 -20.48
C GLU A 228 -1.35 19.34 -19.78
N GLY A 229 -1.96 19.30 -18.58
CA GLY A 229 -2.15 18.10 -17.77
C GLY A 229 -0.86 17.62 -17.09
N LYS A 230 0.14 18.48 -16.93
CA LYS A 230 1.39 18.18 -16.22
C LYS A 230 1.32 18.68 -14.78
N LEU A 231 2.03 17.98 -13.89
CA LEU A 231 2.14 18.39 -12.49
C LEU A 231 3.30 19.39 -12.33
N PRO A 232 3.03 20.66 -11.98
CA PRO A 232 4.09 21.62 -11.70
C PRO A 232 4.99 21.14 -10.56
N ARG A 233 6.30 21.34 -10.68
CA ARG A 233 7.32 20.88 -9.71
C ARG A 233 7.28 19.37 -9.46
N ILE A 234 7.13 18.58 -10.50
CA ILE A 234 7.13 17.12 -10.40
C ILE A 234 8.47 16.57 -9.90
N ARG A 235 9.59 17.14 -10.36
CA ARG A 235 10.94 16.70 -10.01
C ARG A 235 11.21 16.67 -8.49
N PRO A 236 10.94 17.72 -7.71
CA PRO A 236 11.06 17.65 -6.25
C PRO A 236 10.13 16.63 -5.60
N ALA A 237 8.96 16.34 -6.19
CA ALA A 237 8.05 15.33 -5.68
C ALA A 237 8.63 13.93 -5.89
N LEU A 238 9.15 13.64 -7.08
CA LEU A 238 9.82 12.37 -7.39
C LEU A 238 11.06 12.17 -6.53
N LEU A 239 11.92 13.17 -6.36
CA LEU A 239 13.10 13.07 -5.48
C LEU A 239 12.72 12.80 -4.01
N ALA A 240 11.64 13.41 -3.53
CA ALA A 240 11.18 13.15 -2.15
C ALA A 240 10.68 11.72 -1.98
N ASP A 241 10.04 11.16 -3.00
CA ASP A 241 9.60 9.78 -3.07
C ASP A 241 10.79 8.80 -3.07
N ASP A 242 11.76 9.06 -3.96
CA ASP A 242 12.96 8.24 -4.11
C ASP A 242 13.80 8.16 -2.82
N ILE A 243 13.96 9.31 -2.14
CA ILE A 243 14.67 9.37 -0.85
C ILE A 243 13.89 8.58 0.21
N ALA A 244 12.56 8.72 0.24
CA ALA A 244 11.73 7.98 1.18
C ALA A 244 11.83 6.47 0.95
N THR A 245 11.75 6.00 -0.30
CA THR A 245 11.93 4.59 -0.67
C THR A 245 13.30 4.04 -0.28
N SER A 246 14.36 4.88 -0.38
CA SER A 246 15.72 4.44 -0.03
C SER A 246 15.96 4.35 1.48
N VAL A 247 15.24 5.11 2.30
CA VAL A 247 15.46 5.21 3.75
C VAL A 247 14.41 4.44 4.55
N GLY A 248 13.21 4.31 4.05
CA GLY A 248 12.06 3.68 4.71
C GLY A 248 11.80 2.29 4.28
#